data_90de7a516e10ec11d2be1705e01f023d
#
_entry.id   90de7a516e10ec11d2be1705e01f023d
#
_cell.length_a   1.000
_cell.length_b   1.000
_cell.length_c   1.000
_cell.angle_alpha   90.00
_cell.angle_beta   90.00
_cell.angle_gamma   90.00
#
_symmetry.space_group_name_H-M   'P 1'
#
loop_
_entity.id
_entity.type
_entity.pdbx_description
1 polymer ?
#
loop_
_entity_poly.entity_id
_entity_poly.type
_entity_poly.pdbx_seq_one_letter_code
_entity_poly.pdbx_strand_id
1 'polypeptide(L)'
;MPNRNELPLIYSCSGCSNVAQLANNTAVALDHAGEFEMSCISGVGGKVAPLVRKAQSGRPMLVIDGCHPHCAKSCLENVGIEIPEGHHVKLYELGYKKRFGKSYDEATVEEVYQYVLTKKKDTFNS
;
A
#
# COMPACT_ATOMS: atom_id res chain seq x y z
N MET A 1 -0.38 -14.02 -17.82
CA MET A 1 -0.02 -13.23 -16.61
C MET A 1 1.07 -12.24 -16.96
N PRO A 2 0.89 -10.97 -16.64
CA PRO A 2 2.00 -10.03 -16.82
C PRO A 2 3.17 -10.41 -15.92
N ASN A 3 4.37 -10.08 -16.35
CA ASN A 3 5.56 -10.23 -15.54
C ASN A 3 5.43 -9.29 -14.32
N ARG A 4 5.84 -9.75 -13.14
CA ARG A 4 5.77 -8.92 -11.93
C ARG A 4 6.43 -7.55 -12.14
N ASN A 5 7.50 -7.49 -12.92
CA ASN A 5 8.20 -6.23 -13.21
C ASN A 5 7.36 -5.21 -13.99
N GLU A 6 6.28 -5.66 -14.60
CA GLU A 6 5.38 -4.81 -15.40
C GLU A 6 4.20 -4.30 -14.59
N LEU A 7 3.99 -4.83 -13.39
CA LEU A 7 2.88 -4.43 -12.53
C LEU A 7 3.24 -3.13 -11.81
N PRO A 8 2.23 -2.32 -11.44
CA PRO A 8 2.51 -1.22 -10.52
C PRO A 8 2.89 -1.76 -9.16
N LEU A 9 3.66 -0.98 -8.41
CA LEU A 9 4.06 -1.33 -7.05
C LEU A 9 2.94 -0.98 -6.09
N ILE A 10 2.81 -1.75 -5.01
CA ILE A 10 1.96 -1.37 -3.90
C ILE A 10 2.77 -1.41 -2.61
N TYR A 11 2.61 -0.37 -1.81
CA TYR A 11 3.20 -0.26 -0.48
C TYR A 11 2.08 -0.10 0.53
N SER A 12 2.28 -0.65 1.71
CA SER A 12 1.31 -0.49 2.79
C SER A 12 2.03 -0.27 4.09
N CYS A 13 1.36 0.42 5.02
CA CYS A 13 1.82 0.41 6.39
C CYS A 13 1.59 -0.97 6.99
N SER A 14 2.21 -1.21 8.13
CA SER A 14 2.07 -2.44 8.89
C SER A 14 2.27 -2.07 10.35
N GLY A 15 1.78 -2.89 11.24
CA GLY A 15 1.97 -2.63 12.66
C GLY A 15 0.83 -3.18 13.50
N CYS A 16 0.71 -2.63 14.73
CA CYS A 16 -0.11 -3.23 15.77
C CYS A 16 -1.60 -2.89 15.70
N SER A 17 -2.00 -1.86 14.95
CA SER A 17 -3.42 -1.51 14.88
C SER A 17 -4.15 -2.37 13.84
N ASN A 18 -5.47 -2.47 14.01
CA ASN A 18 -6.32 -3.19 13.06
C ASN A 18 -6.23 -2.61 11.64
N VAL A 19 -6.17 -1.28 11.51
CA VAL A 19 -6.11 -0.65 10.19
C VAL A 19 -4.73 -0.84 9.53
N ALA A 20 -3.66 -0.95 10.32
CA ALA A 20 -2.35 -1.28 9.77
C ALA A 20 -2.35 -2.71 9.21
N GLN A 21 -2.95 -3.65 9.93
CA GLN A 21 -3.08 -5.04 9.45
C GLN A 21 -4.02 -5.11 8.24
N LEU A 22 -5.10 -4.34 8.23
CA LEU A 22 -6.00 -4.26 7.10
C LEU A 22 -5.26 -3.76 5.85
N ALA A 23 -4.47 -2.69 5.98
CA ALA A 23 -3.66 -2.17 4.87
C ALA A 23 -2.69 -3.23 4.34
N ASN A 24 -1.96 -3.88 5.25
CA ASN A 24 -0.99 -4.91 4.88
C ASN A 24 -1.65 -6.08 4.17
N ASN A 25 -2.74 -6.60 4.71
CA ASN A 25 -3.38 -7.79 4.15
C ASN A 25 -4.08 -7.49 2.82
N THR A 26 -4.57 -6.27 2.64
CA THR A 26 -5.08 -5.84 1.33
C THR A 26 -3.98 -5.82 0.28
N ALA A 27 -2.82 -5.27 0.61
CA ALA A 27 -1.69 -5.25 -0.31
C ALA A 27 -1.21 -6.66 -0.65
N VAL A 28 -1.15 -7.55 0.35
CA VAL A 28 -0.79 -8.96 0.13
C VAL A 28 -1.77 -9.64 -0.82
N ALA A 29 -3.07 -9.41 -0.63
CA ALA A 29 -4.09 -10.00 -1.50
C ALA A 29 -3.97 -9.50 -2.94
N LEU A 30 -3.68 -8.21 -3.13
CA LEU A 30 -3.50 -7.63 -4.45
C LEU A 30 -2.25 -8.18 -5.14
N ASP A 31 -1.17 -8.39 -4.40
CA ASP A 31 0.03 -9.03 -4.93
C ASP A 31 -0.26 -10.47 -5.37
N HIS A 32 -0.90 -11.25 -4.50
CA HIS A 32 -1.20 -12.66 -4.80
C HIS A 32 -2.15 -12.81 -5.99
N ALA A 33 -3.00 -11.83 -6.22
CA ALA A 33 -3.91 -11.83 -7.36
C ALA A 33 -3.26 -11.36 -8.67
N GLY A 34 -1.99 -10.91 -8.63
CA GLY A 34 -1.30 -10.43 -9.81
C GLY A 34 -1.71 -9.03 -10.26
N GLU A 35 -2.37 -8.27 -9.40
CA GLU A 35 -2.80 -6.90 -9.71
C GLU A 35 -1.71 -5.87 -9.46
N PHE A 36 -0.85 -6.14 -8.49
CA PHE A 36 0.27 -5.30 -8.10
C PHE A 36 1.45 -6.18 -7.72
N GLU A 37 2.64 -5.60 -7.73
CA GLU A 37 3.77 -6.19 -7.01
C GLU A 37 3.94 -5.47 -5.68
N MET A 38 3.78 -6.19 -4.56
CA MET A 38 4.03 -5.62 -3.24
C MET A 38 5.53 -5.59 -2.97
N SER A 39 6.05 -4.44 -2.59
CA SER A 39 7.42 -4.32 -2.16
C SER A 39 7.49 -4.06 -0.67
N CYS A 40 8.69 -4.11 -0.11
CA CYS A 40 8.91 -4.13 1.33
C CYS A 40 9.08 -2.71 1.87
N ILE A 41 8.05 -2.20 2.54
CA ILE A 41 8.10 -0.84 3.09
C ILE A 41 9.12 -0.74 4.24
N SER A 42 9.29 -1.78 5.03
CA SER A 42 10.29 -1.75 6.11
C SER A 42 11.69 -1.68 5.54
N GLY A 43 11.95 -2.29 4.38
CA GLY A 43 13.23 -2.18 3.70
C GLY A 43 13.49 -0.77 3.18
N VAL A 44 12.44 -0.10 2.69
CA VAL A 44 12.55 1.31 2.28
C VAL A 44 12.83 2.19 3.50
N GLY A 45 12.08 2.00 4.57
CA GLY A 45 12.26 2.76 5.81
C GLY A 45 13.62 2.55 6.45
N GLY A 46 14.16 1.33 6.35
CA GLY A 46 15.50 0.99 6.83
C GLY A 46 16.61 1.34 5.87
N LYS A 47 16.28 1.90 4.71
CA LYS A 47 17.25 2.30 3.67
C LYS A 47 18.08 1.14 3.15
N VAL A 48 17.44 -0.03 3.01
CA VAL A 48 18.08 -1.22 2.43
C VAL A 48 18.22 -0.99 0.93
N ALA A 49 19.44 -0.95 0.43
CA ALA A 49 19.76 -0.43 -0.89
C ALA A 49 18.93 -1.02 -2.04
N PRO A 50 18.79 -2.35 -2.21
CA PRO A 50 17.99 -2.87 -3.33
C PRO A 50 16.53 -2.44 -3.28
N LEU A 51 15.96 -2.31 -2.06
CA LEU A 51 14.56 -1.95 -1.89
C LEU A 51 14.33 -0.46 -2.12
N VAL A 52 15.30 0.37 -1.75
CA VAL A 52 15.27 1.81 -2.06
C VAL A 52 15.37 2.01 -3.57
N ARG A 53 16.27 1.28 -4.24
CA ARG A 53 16.40 1.38 -5.70
C ARG A 53 15.12 1.01 -6.43
N LYS A 54 14.42 -0.04 -5.97
CA LYS A 54 13.15 -0.44 -6.56
C LYS A 54 12.11 0.66 -6.40
N ALA A 55 12.01 1.27 -5.23
CA ALA A 55 11.09 2.37 -4.98
C ALA A 55 11.41 3.59 -5.86
N GLN A 56 12.69 3.82 -6.14
CA GLN A 56 13.14 4.96 -6.94
C GLN A 56 13.14 4.68 -8.45
N SER A 57 12.67 3.51 -8.87
CA SER A 57 12.78 3.07 -10.27
C SER A 57 11.85 3.78 -11.24
N GLY A 58 10.93 4.60 -10.75
CA GLY A 58 9.96 5.29 -11.59
C GLY A 58 8.71 4.48 -11.91
N ARG A 59 8.60 3.26 -11.37
CA ARG A 59 7.40 2.45 -11.57
C ARG A 59 6.19 3.10 -10.90
N PRO A 60 5.01 3.05 -11.53
CA PRO A 60 3.79 3.55 -10.89
C PRO A 60 3.55 2.83 -9.57
N MET A 61 3.00 3.54 -8.59
CA MET A 61 2.71 2.92 -7.30
C MET A 61 1.47 3.50 -6.65
N LEU A 62 0.83 2.68 -5.82
CA LEU A 62 -0.17 3.11 -4.85
C LEU A 62 0.35 2.80 -3.45
N VAL A 63 -0.04 3.64 -2.50
CA VAL A 63 0.39 3.52 -1.10
C VAL A 63 -0.85 3.49 -0.23
N ILE A 64 -0.95 2.49 0.65
CA ILE A 64 -2.08 2.35 1.58
C ILE A 64 -1.59 2.62 2.99
N ASP A 65 -2.13 3.66 3.62
CA ASP A 65 -1.90 3.94 5.03
C ASP A 65 -3.20 3.79 5.82
N GLY A 66 -3.13 3.11 6.95
CA GLY A 66 -4.31 2.85 7.77
C GLY A 66 -4.73 4.03 8.61
N CYS A 67 -3.78 4.81 9.13
CA CYS A 67 -4.04 5.87 10.09
C CYS A 67 -3.23 7.13 9.81
N HIS A 68 -3.48 8.18 10.60
CA HIS A 68 -2.96 9.52 10.38
C HIS A 68 -1.42 9.69 10.33
N PRO A 69 -0.60 8.87 11.02
CA PRO A 69 0.86 9.03 10.89
C PRO A 69 1.40 8.82 9.49
N HIS A 70 0.68 8.15 8.59
CA HIS A 70 1.09 7.93 7.21
C HIS A 70 2.49 7.31 7.13
N CYS A 71 2.71 6.21 7.86
CA CYS A 71 4.04 5.61 7.98
C CYS A 71 4.61 5.17 6.64
N ALA A 72 3.80 4.57 5.76
CA ALA A 72 4.28 4.12 4.47
C ALA A 72 4.66 5.30 3.58
N LYS A 73 3.81 6.32 3.51
CA LYS A 73 4.12 7.53 2.76
C LYS A 73 5.38 8.18 3.29
N SER A 74 5.51 8.27 4.62
CA SER A 74 6.69 8.89 5.25
C SER A 74 7.97 8.14 4.91
N CYS A 75 7.95 6.81 4.91
CA CYS A 75 9.12 6.02 4.53
C CYS A 75 9.56 6.32 3.09
N LEU A 76 8.60 6.42 2.17
CA LEU A 76 8.90 6.72 0.78
C LEU A 76 9.41 8.15 0.60
N GLU A 77 8.81 9.11 1.30
CA GLU A 77 9.26 10.50 1.25
C GLU A 77 10.68 10.65 1.78
N ASN A 78 11.06 9.87 2.77
CA ASN A 78 12.42 9.91 3.35
C ASN A 78 13.50 9.44 2.38
N VAL A 79 13.13 8.76 1.30
CA VAL A 79 14.06 8.39 0.23
C VAL A 79 13.80 9.16 -1.06
N GLY A 80 13.15 10.30 -0.94
CA GLY A 80 13.00 11.26 -2.03
C GLY A 80 11.86 11.00 -3.00
N ILE A 81 10.90 10.18 -2.62
CA ILE A 81 9.78 9.85 -3.50
C ILE A 81 8.57 10.67 -3.10
N GLU A 82 8.02 11.44 -4.04
CA GLU A 82 6.76 12.15 -3.84
C GLU A 82 5.59 11.23 -4.15
N ILE A 83 4.59 11.25 -3.27
CA ILE A 83 3.37 10.46 -3.45
C ILE A 83 2.22 11.43 -3.75
N PRO A 84 1.76 11.49 -5.00
CA PRO A 84 0.59 12.34 -5.31
C PRO A 84 -0.62 11.91 -4.49
N GLU A 85 -1.48 12.86 -4.15
CA GLU A 85 -2.66 12.57 -3.31
C GLU A 85 -3.52 11.46 -3.90
N GLY A 86 -3.69 11.43 -5.21
CA GLY A 86 -4.46 10.39 -5.89
C GLY A 86 -3.84 9.00 -5.84
N HIS A 87 -2.58 8.88 -5.43
CA HIS A 87 -1.86 7.61 -5.30
C HIS A 87 -1.78 7.13 -3.86
N HIS A 88 -2.43 7.84 -2.92
CA HIS A 88 -2.37 7.55 -1.49
C HIS A 88 -3.75 7.19 -0.98
N VAL A 89 -3.93 5.94 -0.58
CA VAL A 89 -5.19 5.45 0.00
C VAL A 89 -5.06 5.55 1.52
N LYS A 90 -5.99 6.28 2.13
CA LYS A 90 -6.00 6.51 3.58
C LYS A 90 -7.27 5.85 4.15
N LEU A 91 -7.08 4.74 4.85
CA LEU A 91 -8.22 3.93 5.30
C LEU A 91 -9.11 4.69 6.29
N TYR A 92 -8.51 5.54 7.13
CA TYR A 92 -9.31 6.33 8.07
C TYR A 92 -10.28 7.29 7.36
N GLU A 93 -9.95 7.75 6.15
CA GLU A 93 -10.85 8.60 5.36
C GLU A 93 -12.01 7.81 4.76
N LEU A 94 -11.86 6.48 4.66
CA LEU A 94 -12.91 5.60 4.17
C LEU A 94 -13.81 5.09 5.28
N GLY A 95 -13.58 5.55 6.53
CA GLY A 95 -14.42 5.18 7.66
C GLY A 95 -13.89 4.02 8.50
N TYR A 96 -12.71 3.47 8.17
CA TYR A 96 -12.14 2.38 8.97
C TYR A 96 -11.39 2.97 10.16
N LYS A 97 -11.85 2.67 11.36
CA LYS A 97 -11.34 3.27 12.59
C LYS A 97 -10.19 2.48 13.16
N LYS A 98 -9.15 3.17 13.60
CA LYS A 98 -7.99 2.58 14.27
C LYS A 98 -8.37 2.06 15.65
N ARG A 99 -8.01 0.81 15.94
CA ARG A 99 -8.18 0.17 17.24
C ARG A 99 -6.95 -0.65 17.56
N PHE A 100 -6.58 -0.70 18.83
CA PHE A 100 -5.47 -1.53 19.28
C PHE A 100 -6.04 -2.81 19.89
N GLY A 101 -5.31 -3.93 19.72
CA GLY A 101 -5.72 -5.21 20.25
C GLY A 101 -6.98 -5.79 19.61
N LYS A 102 -7.35 -5.28 18.45
CA LYS A 102 -8.51 -5.75 17.67
C LYS A 102 -8.08 -6.10 16.27
N SER A 103 -8.82 -6.98 15.63
CA SER A 103 -8.64 -7.30 14.23
C SER A 103 -9.85 -6.81 13.42
N TYR A 104 -9.84 -7.10 12.14
CA TYR A 104 -10.94 -6.86 11.21
C TYR A 104 -11.32 -8.21 10.61
N ASP A 105 -12.47 -8.28 9.92
CA ASP A 105 -12.91 -9.52 9.27
C ASP A 105 -12.50 -9.57 7.79
N GLU A 106 -12.65 -10.75 7.18
CA GLU A 106 -12.28 -10.94 5.78
C GLU A 106 -13.15 -10.12 4.82
N ALA A 107 -14.40 -9.88 5.18
CA ALA A 107 -15.28 -9.04 4.36
C ALA A 107 -14.76 -7.62 4.26
N THR A 108 -14.14 -7.12 5.32
CA THR A 108 -13.52 -5.78 5.32
C THR A 108 -12.31 -5.75 4.36
N VAL A 109 -11.50 -6.81 4.36
CA VAL A 109 -10.38 -6.90 3.39
C VAL A 109 -10.93 -6.86 1.97
N GLU A 110 -12.00 -7.59 1.69
CA GLU A 110 -12.59 -7.62 0.35
C GLU A 110 -13.10 -6.23 -0.08
N GLU A 111 -13.73 -5.49 0.84
CA GLU A 111 -14.18 -4.13 0.55
C GLU A 111 -13.01 -3.23 0.14
N VAL A 112 -11.92 -3.26 0.90
CA VAL A 112 -10.75 -2.42 0.61
C VAL A 112 -10.06 -2.89 -0.67
N TYR A 113 -10.00 -4.20 -0.89
CA TYR A 113 -9.45 -4.78 -2.11
C TYR A 113 -10.18 -4.22 -3.34
N GLN A 114 -11.51 -4.25 -3.33
CA GLN A 114 -12.30 -3.72 -4.46
C GLN A 114 -12.11 -2.22 -4.63
N TYR A 115 -12.03 -1.49 -3.53
CA TYR A 115 -11.75 -0.04 -3.59
C TYR A 115 -10.40 0.23 -4.28
N VAL A 116 -9.37 -0.52 -3.91
CA VAL A 116 -8.02 -0.31 -4.48
C VAL A 116 -7.99 -0.70 -5.96
N LEU A 117 -8.71 -1.77 -6.37
CA LEU A 117 -8.81 -2.12 -7.78
C LEU A 117 -9.44 -1.00 -8.61
N THR A 118 -10.50 -0.39 -8.10
CA THR A 118 -11.13 0.74 -8.77
C THR A 118 -10.16 1.92 -8.85
N LYS A 119 -9.45 2.18 -7.75
CA LYS A 119 -8.44 3.24 -7.69
C LYS A 119 -7.33 3.00 -8.71
N LYS A 120 -6.89 1.74 -8.87
CA LYS A 120 -5.88 1.37 -9.86
C LYS A 120 -6.33 1.73 -11.27
N LYS A 121 -7.57 1.37 -11.62
CA LYS A 121 -8.11 1.69 -12.95
C LYS A 121 -8.18 3.18 -13.19
N ASP A 122 -8.68 3.93 -12.20
CA ASP A 122 -8.83 5.38 -12.31
C ASP A 122 -7.48 6.09 -12.39
N THR A 123 -6.47 5.59 -11.72
CA THR A 123 -5.16 6.23 -11.60
C THR A 123 -4.25 5.86 -12.76
N PHE A 124 -4.26 4.59 -13.19
CA PHE A 124 -3.30 4.08 -14.19
C PHE A 124 -3.97 3.64 -15.50
N ASN A 125 -5.27 3.82 -15.63
CA ASN A 125 -6.03 3.45 -16.85
C ASN A 125 -5.86 1.99 -17.24
N SER A 126 -5.83 1.09 -16.25
CA SER A 126 -5.60 -0.34 -16.54
C SER A 126 -6.63 -1.26 -15.88
#